data_7a1011ce61cfc54b72179032a176b82d
#
_entry.id   7a1011ce61cfc54b72179032a176b82d
#
_cell.length_a   1.000
_cell.length_b   1.000
_cell.length_c   1.000
_cell.angle_alpha   90.00
_cell.angle_beta   90.00
_cell.angle_gamma   90.00
#
_symmetry.space_group_name_H-M   'P 1'
#
loop_
_entity.id
_entity.type
_entity.pdbx_description
1 polymer ?
#
loop_
_entity_poly.entity_id
_entity_poly.type
_entity_poly.pdbx_seq_one_letter_code
_entity_poly.pdbx_strand_id
1 'polypeptide(L)'
;MKRYIVNLVLYSIVSLWIFSSCEDYDFKDIPDPVIPEDMTPGLKLSRDEIMIDAMGNAQGFELRSIGGGWSIEPIEETNWIFDYEPKSGDEGNAVVGITLRVNEGMQERYTRMIVRQENTGVTDTV
;
A
#
# COMPACT_ATOMS: atom_id res chain seq x y z
N MET A 1 -38.18 42.52 -41.23
CA MET A 1 -37.43 41.30 -41.65
C MET A 1 -35.91 41.42 -41.50
N LYS A 2 -35.31 42.54 -41.65
CA LYS A 2 -33.83 42.65 -41.49
C LYS A 2 -33.30 42.50 -40.07
N ARG A 3 -34.11 42.66 -39.03
CA ARG A 3 -33.67 42.55 -37.62
C ARG A 3 -33.51 41.11 -37.13
N TYR A 4 -34.22 40.17 -37.71
CA TYR A 4 -34.14 38.77 -37.29
C TYR A 4 -32.91 38.03 -37.82
N ILE A 5 -32.40 38.46 -38.98
CA ILE A 5 -31.21 37.85 -39.58
C ILE A 5 -29.95 38.20 -38.81
N VAL A 6 -29.86 39.44 -38.29
CA VAL A 6 -28.70 39.88 -37.50
C VAL A 6 -28.64 39.15 -36.15
N ASN A 7 -29.78 38.90 -35.49
CA ASN A 7 -29.81 38.17 -34.25
C ASN A 7 -29.50 36.68 -34.43
N LEU A 8 -29.92 36.08 -35.52
CA LEU A 8 -29.64 34.67 -35.79
C LEU A 8 -28.16 34.42 -36.10
N VAL A 9 -27.52 35.35 -36.79
CA VAL A 9 -26.09 35.30 -37.07
C VAL A 9 -25.27 35.52 -35.79
N LEU A 10 -25.72 36.42 -34.92
CA LEU A 10 -25.03 36.62 -33.62
C LEU A 10 -25.18 35.42 -32.71
N TYR A 11 -26.32 34.74 -32.70
CA TYR A 11 -26.50 33.52 -31.90
C TYR A 11 -25.68 32.36 -32.43
N SER A 12 -25.53 32.23 -33.73
CA SER A 12 -24.69 31.17 -34.29
C SER A 12 -23.20 31.41 -34.05
N ILE A 13 -22.76 32.67 -34.00
CA ILE A 13 -21.36 33.00 -33.68
C ILE A 13 -21.04 32.74 -32.20
N VAL A 14 -21.97 33.10 -31.30
CA VAL A 14 -21.78 32.85 -29.85
C VAL A 14 -21.79 31.35 -29.53
N SER A 15 -22.62 30.54 -30.22
CA SER A 15 -22.61 29.10 -30.02
C SER A 15 -21.36 28.42 -30.57
N LEU A 16 -20.73 28.95 -31.59
CA LEU A 16 -19.45 28.41 -32.09
C LEU A 16 -18.28 28.68 -31.14
N TRP A 17 -18.34 29.78 -30.37
CA TRP A 17 -17.26 30.09 -29.42
C TRP A 17 -17.30 29.24 -28.16
N ILE A 18 -18.43 28.64 -27.80
CA ILE A 18 -18.57 27.78 -26.64
C ILE A 18 -17.94 26.39 -26.88
N PHE A 19 -17.86 25.96 -28.15
CA PHE A 19 -17.25 24.66 -28.49
C PHE A 19 -15.74 24.71 -28.73
N SER A 20 -15.12 25.89 -28.81
CA SER A 20 -13.68 26.00 -29.02
C SER A 20 -12.86 26.13 -27.74
N SER A 21 -13.50 26.02 -26.56
CA SER A 21 -12.80 25.97 -25.27
C SER A 21 -12.63 24.53 -24.74
N CYS A 22 -12.73 23.51 -25.58
CA CYS A 22 -12.04 22.28 -25.29
C CYS A 22 -10.55 22.59 -25.41
N GLU A 23 -9.94 22.98 -24.30
CA GLU A 23 -8.50 22.92 -24.17
C GLU A 23 -8.10 21.51 -24.56
N ASP A 24 -7.27 21.40 -25.58
CA ASP A 24 -6.55 20.17 -25.85
C ASP A 24 -5.81 19.85 -24.55
N TYR A 25 -6.33 18.90 -23.80
CA TYR A 25 -5.65 18.36 -22.65
C TYR A 25 -4.41 17.67 -23.22
N ASP A 26 -3.31 18.38 -23.19
CA ASP A 26 -2.03 17.83 -23.63
C ASP A 26 -1.64 16.77 -22.60
N PHE A 27 -1.85 15.50 -22.94
CA PHE A 27 -1.48 14.35 -22.15
C PHE A 27 0.02 14.30 -21.80
N LYS A 28 0.80 15.27 -22.28
CA LYS A 28 2.22 15.38 -21.96
C LYS A 28 2.50 15.82 -20.54
N ASP A 29 1.54 16.44 -19.86
CA ASP A 29 1.69 16.86 -18.46
C ASP A 29 1.20 15.84 -17.44
N ILE A 30 0.73 14.66 -17.88
CA ILE A 30 0.57 13.54 -16.96
C ILE A 30 1.99 13.05 -16.68
N PRO A 31 2.53 13.26 -15.46
CA PRO A 31 3.80 12.66 -15.11
C PRO A 31 3.68 11.17 -15.39
N ASP A 32 4.62 10.64 -16.16
CA ASP A 32 4.73 9.20 -16.35
C ASP A 32 4.48 8.53 -15.01
N PRO A 33 3.65 7.47 -14.97
CA PRO A 33 3.46 6.75 -13.72
C PRO A 33 4.86 6.44 -13.21
N VAL A 34 5.20 7.02 -12.07
CA VAL A 34 6.45 6.74 -11.40
C VAL A 34 6.40 5.24 -11.10
N ILE A 35 6.90 4.46 -12.05
CA ILE A 35 7.18 3.05 -11.83
C ILE A 35 8.18 3.09 -10.69
N PRO A 36 7.84 2.60 -9.51
CA PRO A 36 8.82 2.56 -8.44
C PRO A 36 10.04 1.81 -8.99
N GLU A 37 11.15 2.51 -9.09
CA GLU A 37 12.39 2.00 -9.70
C GLU A 37 12.96 0.78 -8.97
N ASP A 38 12.30 0.34 -7.92
CA ASP A 38 12.75 -0.74 -7.07
C ASP A 38 11.92 -2.00 -7.29
N MET A 39 12.03 -2.56 -8.48
CA MET A 39 11.64 -3.95 -8.76
C MET A 39 12.78 -4.93 -8.42
N THR A 40 13.73 -4.52 -7.61
CA THR A 40 14.77 -5.41 -7.12
C THR A 40 14.10 -6.51 -6.28
N PRO A 41 14.37 -7.79 -6.60
CA PRO A 41 13.87 -8.88 -5.77
C PRO A 41 14.24 -8.68 -4.30
N GLY A 42 13.29 -8.90 -3.41
CA GLY A 42 13.51 -8.72 -1.99
C GLY A 42 12.24 -8.57 -1.18
N LEU A 43 12.44 -8.38 0.10
CA LEU A 43 11.39 -8.12 1.09
C LEU A 43 11.49 -6.69 1.57
N LYS A 44 10.33 -6.06 1.75
CA LYS A 44 10.20 -4.77 2.45
C LYS A 44 9.10 -4.87 3.49
N LEU A 45 9.44 -4.52 4.72
CA LEU A 45 8.49 -4.39 5.81
C LEU A 45 8.20 -2.92 6.05
N SER A 46 6.96 -2.59 6.39
CA SER A 46 6.58 -1.21 6.72
C SER A 46 7.12 -0.74 8.06
N ARG A 47 7.53 -1.68 8.91
CA ARG A 47 8.03 -1.45 10.26
C ARG A 47 9.06 -2.49 10.63
N ASP A 48 10.10 -2.06 11.33
CA ASP A 48 11.13 -2.93 11.91
C ASP A 48 10.80 -3.28 13.36
N GLU A 49 9.90 -2.52 13.97
CA GLU A 49 9.49 -2.68 15.36
C GLU A 49 8.01 -2.37 15.54
N ILE A 50 7.32 -3.17 16.31
CA ILE A 50 5.91 -2.98 16.69
C ILE A 50 5.82 -2.89 18.20
N MET A 51 5.46 -1.72 18.71
CA MET A 51 5.17 -1.51 20.11
C MET A 51 3.69 -1.73 20.39
N ILE A 52 3.39 -2.58 21.35
CA ILE A 52 2.02 -2.95 21.70
C ILE A 52 1.79 -2.75 23.20
N ASP A 53 0.68 -2.13 23.53
CA ASP A 53 0.28 -1.92 24.91
C ASP A 53 0.08 -3.24 25.68
N ALA A 54 0.25 -3.18 26.99
CA ALA A 54 0.06 -4.32 27.88
C ALA A 54 -1.32 -4.98 27.78
N MET A 55 -2.32 -4.23 27.31
CA MET A 55 -3.69 -4.70 27.11
C MET A 55 -3.83 -5.69 25.93
N GLY A 56 -2.80 -5.83 25.10
CA GLY A 56 -2.80 -6.79 24.01
C GLY A 56 -3.80 -6.42 22.91
N ASN A 57 -3.48 -5.44 22.13
CA ASN A 57 -4.26 -5.09 20.95
C ASN A 57 -3.75 -5.83 19.72
N ALA A 58 -4.65 -6.09 18.77
CA ALA A 58 -4.25 -6.55 17.46
C ALA A 58 -3.49 -5.43 16.74
N GLN A 59 -2.33 -5.74 16.22
CA GLN A 59 -1.49 -4.87 15.42
C GLN A 59 -1.16 -5.53 14.10
N GLY A 60 -0.72 -4.74 13.14
CA GLY A 60 -0.34 -5.26 11.84
C GLY A 60 0.78 -4.45 11.21
N PHE A 61 1.42 -5.06 10.25
CA PHE A 61 2.39 -4.42 9.39
C PHE A 61 2.18 -4.82 7.94
N GLU A 62 2.60 -3.95 7.05
CA GLU A 62 2.58 -4.23 5.63
C GLU A 62 3.88 -4.88 5.20
N LEU A 63 3.76 -5.85 4.33
CA LEU A 63 4.84 -6.60 3.74
C LEU A 63 4.75 -6.51 2.22
N ARG A 64 5.86 -6.28 1.58
CA ARG A 64 5.97 -6.40 0.13
C ARG A 64 7.07 -7.39 -0.21
N SER A 65 6.71 -8.42 -0.98
CA SER A 65 7.65 -9.40 -1.53
C SER A 65 7.73 -9.25 -3.05
N ILE A 66 8.93 -9.12 -3.56
CA ILE A 66 9.21 -9.02 -5.00
C ILE A 66 10.16 -10.15 -5.38
N GLY A 67 9.74 -11.02 -6.30
CA GLY A 67 10.54 -12.12 -6.81
C GLY A 67 10.25 -13.48 -6.18
N GLY A 68 9.28 -13.59 -5.30
CA GLY A 68 8.87 -14.87 -4.73
C GLY A 68 7.82 -14.74 -3.62
N GLY A 69 7.23 -15.84 -3.25
CA GLY A 69 6.37 -15.97 -2.09
C GLY A 69 7.14 -15.73 -0.79
N TRP A 70 6.44 -15.65 0.32
CA TRP A 70 7.02 -15.36 1.63
C TRP A 70 6.34 -16.16 2.73
N SER A 71 7.06 -16.34 3.82
CA SER A 71 6.54 -16.94 5.04
C SER A 71 7.04 -16.16 6.26
N ILE A 72 6.29 -16.19 7.34
CA ILE A 72 6.64 -15.56 8.60
C ILE A 72 6.54 -16.57 9.74
N GLU A 73 7.49 -16.53 10.64
CA GLU A 73 7.51 -17.35 11.86
C GLU A 73 8.18 -16.61 13.00
N PRO A 74 7.79 -16.87 14.26
CA PRO A 74 8.52 -16.38 15.40
C PRO A 74 9.90 -17.08 15.49
N ILE A 75 10.94 -16.32 15.85
CA ILE A 75 12.29 -16.87 16.04
C ILE A 75 12.33 -17.75 17.30
N GLU A 76 11.56 -17.36 18.30
CA GLU A 76 11.44 -18.09 19.55
C GLU A 76 9.98 -18.45 19.83
N GLU A 77 9.75 -19.64 20.33
CA GLU A 77 8.40 -20.00 20.78
C GLU A 77 8.01 -19.15 21.99
N THR A 78 6.93 -18.41 21.84
CA THR A 78 6.38 -17.59 22.91
C THR A 78 4.92 -17.95 23.16
N ASN A 79 4.52 -17.96 24.42
CA ASN A 79 3.13 -18.27 24.81
C ASN A 79 2.21 -17.04 24.81
N TRP A 80 2.72 -15.87 24.50
CA TRP A 80 1.99 -14.62 24.54
C TRP A 80 1.63 -14.06 23.15
N ILE A 81 2.21 -14.60 22.08
CA ILE A 81 1.65 -14.42 20.73
C ILE A 81 0.51 -15.42 20.62
N PHE A 82 -0.71 -14.89 20.52
CA PHE A 82 -1.88 -15.74 20.41
C PHE A 82 -2.03 -16.30 19.01
N ASP A 83 -1.93 -15.42 18.02
CA ASP A 83 -2.03 -15.77 16.62
C ASP A 83 -1.42 -14.69 15.72
N TYR A 84 -1.06 -15.07 14.51
CA TYR A 84 -0.64 -14.14 13.46
C TYR A 84 -1.07 -14.70 12.09
N GLU A 85 -1.60 -13.83 11.26
CA GLU A 85 -2.12 -14.21 9.95
C GLU A 85 -1.93 -13.07 8.93
N PRO A 86 -1.69 -13.42 7.65
CA PRO A 86 -1.35 -14.74 7.12
C PRO A 86 0.08 -15.17 7.49
N LYS A 87 0.31 -16.49 7.55
CA LYS A 87 1.64 -17.07 7.86
C LYS A 87 2.55 -17.18 6.66
N SER A 88 1.97 -17.07 5.49
CA SER A 88 2.66 -17.09 4.20
C SER A 88 1.80 -16.45 3.13
N GLY A 89 2.38 -16.10 2.03
CA GLY A 89 1.68 -15.55 0.88
C GLY A 89 2.50 -15.60 -0.39
N ASP A 90 1.86 -15.25 -1.48
CA ASP A 90 2.48 -15.13 -2.78
C ASP A 90 3.26 -13.82 -2.91
N GLU A 91 3.95 -13.66 -4.01
CA GLU A 91 4.58 -12.40 -4.39
C GLU A 91 3.56 -11.25 -4.41
N GLY A 92 3.94 -10.09 -3.91
CA GLY A 92 3.12 -8.89 -3.88
C GLY A 92 3.04 -8.25 -2.50
N ASN A 93 1.99 -7.47 -2.29
CA ASN A 93 1.72 -6.80 -1.04
C ASN A 93 0.80 -7.65 -0.16
N ALA A 94 1.11 -7.70 1.13
CA ALA A 94 0.30 -8.34 2.13
C ALA A 94 0.25 -7.49 3.41
N VAL A 95 -0.77 -7.73 4.22
CA VAL A 95 -0.88 -7.17 5.57
C VAL A 95 -0.88 -8.33 6.54
N VAL A 96 0.07 -8.37 7.43
CA VAL A 96 0.16 -9.39 8.49
C VAL A 96 -0.39 -8.82 9.77
N GLY A 97 -1.43 -9.45 10.31
CA GLY A 97 -2.01 -9.14 11.60
C GLY A 97 -1.41 -10.01 12.69
N ILE A 98 -1.09 -9.42 13.83
CA ILE A 98 -0.58 -10.11 15.01
C ILE A 98 -1.53 -9.87 16.17
N THR A 99 -1.98 -10.92 16.81
CA THR A 99 -2.83 -10.87 18.00
C THR A 99 -2.03 -11.34 19.21
N LEU A 100 -1.93 -10.50 20.22
CA LEU A 100 -1.20 -10.77 21.44
C LEU A 100 -2.12 -11.01 22.62
N ARG A 101 -1.64 -11.81 23.56
CA ARG A 101 -2.26 -11.95 24.88
C ARG A 101 -1.91 -10.77 25.77
N VAL A 102 -2.83 -10.41 26.64
CA VAL A 102 -2.61 -9.39 27.67
C VAL A 102 -1.32 -9.69 28.45
N ASN A 103 -0.53 -8.68 28.68
CA ASN A 103 0.63 -8.77 29.55
C ASN A 103 0.24 -8.40 30.98
N GLU A 104 -0.04 -9.41 31.79
CA GLU A 104 -0.38 -9.22 33.21
C GLU A 104 0.85 -8.92 34.08
N GLY A 105 2.04 -9.03 33.50
CA GLY A 105 3.29 -8.71 34.18
C GLY A 105 3.67 -7.25 34.07
N MET A 106 4.54 -6.79 34.99
CA MET A 106 5.08 -5.43 34.97
C MET A 106 6.30 -5.29 34.05
N GLN A 107 6.76 -6.36 33.44
CA GLN A 107 7.93 -6.34 32.55
C GLN A 107 7.53 -6.35 31.11
N GLU A 108 8.25 -5.57 30.31
CA GLU A 108 8.15 -5.61 28.86
C GLU A 108 8.54 -6.99 28.34
N ARG A 109 7.87 -7.43 27.30
CA ARG A 109 8.15 -8.69 26.60
C ARG A 109 8.61 -8.39 25.19
N TYR A 110 9.62 -9.08 24.77
CA TYR A 110 10.18 -8.95 23.43
C TYR A 110 10.17 -10.29 22.73
N THR A 111 9.91 -10.26 21.46
CA THR A 111 10.16 -11.37 20.54
C THR A 111 10.46 -10.83 19.17
N ARG A 112 10.94 -11.68 18.30
CA ARG A 112 11.21 -11.35 16.92
C ARG A 112 10.48 -12.33 16.04
N MET A 113 9.95 -11.81 14.93
CA MET A 113 9.40 -12.63 13.87
C MET A 113 10.28 -12.48 12.64
N ILE A 114 10.65 -13.59 12.04
CA ILE A 114 11.43 -13.59 10.82
C ILE A 114 10.53 -13.80 9.63
N VAL A 115 10.67 -12.93 8.63
CA VAL A 115 10.03 -13.08 7.33
C VAL A 115 11.07 -13.61 6.36
N ARG A 116 10.75 -14.69 5.68
CA ARG A 116 11.62 -15.32 4.68
C ARG A 116 10.97 -15.24 3.31
N GLN A 117 11.76 -14.86 2.32
CA GLN A 117 11.35 -14.97 0.94
C GLN A 117 11.74 -16.35 0.40
N GLU A 118 10.77 -17.01 -0.20
CA GLU A 118 11.01 -18.24 -0.93
C GLU A 118 11.86 -17.95 -2.17
N ASN A 119 12.68 -18.88 -2.57
CA ASN A 119 13.56 -18.84 -3.75
C ASN A 119 14.78 -17.92 -3.71
N THR A 120 14.82 -16.87 -2.93
CA THR A 120 15.96 -15.94 -2.87
C THR A 120 16.79 -16.08 -1.61
N GLY A 121 16.23 -16.66 -0.57
CA GLY A 121 16.88 -16.74 0.75
C GLY A 121 16.97 -15.40 1.47
N VAL A 122 16.33 -14.34 0.95
CA VAL A 122 16.26 -13.04 1.61
C VAL A 122 15.39 -13.14 2.86
N THR A 123 15.87 -12.59 3.95
CA THR A 123 15.17 -12.56 5.23
C THR A 123 15.14 -11.15 5.79
N ASP A 124 14.05 -10.81 6.45
CA ASP A 124 13.90 -9.57 7.20
C ASP A 124 13.24 -9.88 8.56
N THR A 125 13.35 -8.96 9.50
CA THR A 125 12.93 -9.23 10.88
C THR A 125 12.11 -8.06 11.43
N VAL A 126 11.03 -8.36 12.09
CA VAL A 126 10.18 -7.42 12.81
C VAL A 126 10.04 -7.87 14.28
#